data_5019a589cd6760f5d80c17189e2923d1
#
_entry.id   5019a589cd6760f5d80c17189e2923d1
#
_cell.length_a   1.000
_cell.length_b   1.000
_cell.length_c   1.000
_cell.angle_alpha   90.00
_cell.angle_beta   90.00
_cell.angle_gamma   90.00
#
_symmetry.space_group_name_H-M   'P 1'
#
loop_
_entity.id
_entity.type
_entity.pdbx_description
1 polymer ?
#
loop_
_entity_poly.entity_id
_entity_poly.type
_entity_poly.pdbx_seq_one_letter_code
_entity_poly.pdbx_strand_id
1 'polypeptide(L)'
;MEAPAVGETTALVEGVVFVHWPGPSPPLPPGGEGGPARLYLVRPGSGVHPVSGCLEDWVTLPASDDEMIARAEALMRRWLSHRHPEGPPDVPGRPGVPQLDSVGVLRSGERWVDLPPTEARLMRQLLDHFGRSVSIEELLAGGWGDSRPGVGALRVHVLRLRRRIGALGLSIHALPRRGYMLTWS
;
A
#
# COMPACT_ATOMS: atom_id res chain seq x y z
N MET A 1 -18.15 -27.52 25.89
CA MET A 1 -17.23 -26.39 25.85
C MET A 1 -16.63 -26.41 24.44
N GLU A 2 -17.34 -25.76 23.56
CA GLU A 2 -17.12 -25.75 22.11
C GLU A 2 -16.04 -24.71 21.77
N ALA A 3 -14.97 -25.14 21.13
CA ALA A 3 -13.92 -24.27 20.67
C ALA A 3 -14.43 -23.41 19.51
N PRO A 4 -14.16 -22.10 19.46
CA PRO A 4 -14.61 -21.27 18.37
C PRO A 4 -13.92 -21.68 17.07
N ALA A 5 -14.69 -21.76 16.01
CA ALA A 5 -14.27 -22.02 14.65
C ALA A 5 -13.23 -20.99 14.20
N VAL A 6 -12.01 -21.45 13.93
CA VAL A 6 -10.95 -20.66 13.33
C VAL A 6 -11.23 -20.52 11.84
N GLY A 7 -11.98 -19.51 11.53
CA GLY A 7 -12.25 -19.01 10.18
C GLY A 7 -11.91 -17.54 10.11
N GLU A 8 -10.74 -17.12 10.59
CA GLU A 8 -10.32 -15.73 10.48
C GLU A 8 -9.47 -15.53 9.23
N THR A 9 -10.15 -15.14 8.22
CA THR A 9 -9.62 -14.41 7.08
C THR A 9 -9.26 -13.00 7.53
N THR A 10 -8.01 -12.71 7.81
CA THR A 10 -7.18 -11.90 6.97
C THR A 10 -7.47 -10.41 6.91
N ALA A 11 -6.58 -9.65 7.48
CA ALA A 11 -6.46 -8.24 7.21
C ALA A 11 -6.10 -8.01 5.73
N LEU A 12 -7.02 -7.46 4.95
CA LEU A 12 -6.77 -6.92 3.62
C LEU A 12 -5.98 -5.62 3.77
N VAL A 13 -4.69 -5.71 3.55
CA VAL A 13 -3.93 -4.54 3.10
C VAL A 13 -4.17 -4.47 1.60
N GLU A 14 -4.68 -3.36 1.09
CA GLU A 14 -5.01 -3.20 -0.33
C GLU A 14 -3.92 -3.80 -1.21
N GLY A 15 -4.24 -4.89 -1.94
CA GLY A 15 -3.32 -5.58 -2.85
C GLY A 15 -2.55 -6.77 -2.30
N VAL A 16 -2.49 -6.99 -0.98
CA VAL A 16 -1.85 -8.17 -0.37
C VAL A 16 -2.82 -8.87 0.58
N VAL A 17 -3.03 -10.16 0.35
CA VAL A 17 -3.86 -11.03 1.19
C VAL A 17 -2.96 -11.89 2.06
N PHE A 18 -3.19 -11.88 3.37
CA PHE A 18 -2.49 -12.76 4.30
C PHE A 18 -3.25 -14.08 4.41
N VAL A 19 -2.60 -15.19 4.25
CA VAL A 19 -3.20 -16.53 4.26
C VAL A 19 -2.53 -17.39 5.32
N HIS A 20 -3.28 -17.89 6.29
CA HIS A 20 -2.74 -18.84 7.27
C HIS A 20 -2.52 -20.21 6.65
N TRP A 21 -1.31 -20.79 6.84
CA TRP A 21 -0.97 -22.11 6.34
C TRP A 21 -0.44 -23.04 7.46
N PRO A 22 -0.91 -24.34 7.55
CA PRO A 22 -2.00 -24.91 6.76
C PRO A 22 -3.36 -24.39 7.21
N GLY A 23 -4.26 -24.22 6.26
CA GLY A 23 -5.61 -23.75 6.51
C GLY A 23 -6.44 -23.77 5.23
N PRO A 24 -7.75 -23.57 5.32
CA PRO A 24 -8.56 -23.40 4.13
C PRO A 24 -8.09 -22.17 3.38
N SER A 25 -7.56 -22.38 2.19
CA SER A 25 -7.30 -21.25 1.28
C SER A 25 -8.66 -20.69 0.87
N PRO A 26 -8.91 -19.38 1.06
CA PRO A 26 -10.10 -18.78 0.50
C PRO A 26 -10.09 -19.01 -1.02
N PRO A 27 -11.26 -19.16 -1.65
CA PRO A 27 -11.38 -19.29 -3.10
C PRO A 27 -11.03 -17.95 -3.76
N LEU A 28 -9.76 -17.60 -3.71
CA LEU A 28 -9.24 -16.44 -4.42
C LEU A 28 -8.81 -16.90 -5.81
N PRO A 29 -9.01 -16.06 -6.83
CA PRO A 29 -8.46 -16.36 -8.14
C PRO A 29 -6.97 -16.64 -8.01
N PRO A 30 -6.41 -17.58 -8.80
CA PRO A 30 -4.99 -17.87 -8.75
C PRO A 30 -4.20 -16.57 -8.84
N GLY A 31 -3.11 -16.45 -8.08
CA GLY A 31 -2.21 -15.31 -8.06
C GLY A 31 -1.48 -15.14 -9.39
N GLY A 32 -2.26 -14.92 -10.45
CA GLY A 32 -1.83 -14.63 -11.80
C GLY A 32 -2.13 -13.17 -12.17
N GLU A 33 -1.95 -12.82 -13.43
CA GLU A 33 -2.20 -11.48 -13.95
C GLU A 33 -3.59 -10.97 -13.50
N GLY A 34 -3.59 -10.00 -12.57
CA GLY A 34 -4.79 -9.32 -12.07
C GLY A 34 -5.30 -9.74 -10.69
N GLY A 35 -4.79 -10.81 -10.06
CA GLY A 35 -5.15 -11.19 -8.68
C GLY A 35 -4.36 -10.44 -7.61
N PRO A 36 -4.82 -10.45 -6.34
CA PRO A 36 -4.06 -9.88 -5.22
C PRO A 36 -2.79 -10.70 -4.95
N ALA A 37 -1.74 -10.04 -4.47
CA ALA A 37 -0.56 -10.73 -3.96
C ALA A 37 -0.89 -11.46 -2.65
N ARG A 38 -0.17 -12.56 -2.34
CA ARG A 38 -0.44 -13.41 -1.17
C ARG A 38 0.79 -13.55 -0.29
N LEU A 39 0.63 -13.28 0.99
CA LEU A 39 1.63 -13.60 2.01
C LEU A 39 1.11 -14.74 2.88
N TYR A 40 1.75 -15.91 2.76
CA TYR A 40 1.39 -17.07 3.58
C TYR A 40 2.05 -16.98 4.96
N LEU A 41 1.23 -17.05 6.00
CA LEU A 41 1.64 -17.13 7.40
C LEU A 41 1.77 -18.61 7.78
N VAL A 42 2.98 -19.11 7.74
CA VAL A 42 3.26 -20.57 7.84
C VAL A 42 3.55 -20.96 9.28
N ARG A 43 2.83 -21.96 9.78
CA ARG A 43 3.14 -22.54 11.11
C ARG A 43 4.39 -23.43 11.04
N PRO A 44 5.22 -23.42 12.08
CA PRO A 44 6.37 -24.32 12.17
C PRO A 44 5.96 -25.79 11.95
N GLY A 45 6.70 -26.50 11.14
CA GLY A 45 6.45 -27.92 10.88
C GLY A 45 5.32 -28.22 9.87
N SER A 46 4.78 -27.22 9.18
CA SER A 46 3.67 -27.39 8.22
C SER A 46 4.04 -28.02 6.88
N GLY A 47 5.28 -28.45 6.66
CA GLY A 47 5.71 -29.07 5.42
C GLY A 47 5.97 -28.07 4.29
N VAL A 48 5.67 -28.49 3.05
CA VAL A 48 5.98 -27.71 1.84
C VAL A 48 5.12 -26.46 1.75
N HIS A 49 5.74 -25.33 1.37
CA HIS A 49 5.07 -24.05 1.20
C HIS A 49 4.26 -24.01 -0.10
N PRO A 50 3.05 -23.42 -0.09
CA PRO A 50 2.18 -23.38 -1.25
C PRO A 50 2.56 -22.30 -2.27
N VAL A 51 3.76 -21.72 -2.17
CA VAL A 51 4.20 -20.62 -3.06
C VAL A 51 4.50 -21.17 -4.44
N SER A 52 3.77 -20.72 -5.44
CA SER A 52 3.90 -21.14 -6.84
C SER A 52 4.08 -19.98 -7.82
N GLY A 53 3.93 -18.73 -7.38
CA GLY A 53 3.95 -17.56 -8.25
C GLY A 53 4.80 -16.39 -7.72
N CYS A 54 5.10 -15.46 -8.61
CA CYS A 54 5.89 -14.26 -8.29
C CYS A 54 5.15 -13.26 -7.37
N LEU A 55 3.83 -13.35 -7.29
CA LEU A 55 2.96 -12.58 -6.39
C LEU A 55 2.63 -13.31 -5.09
N GLU A 56 3.42 -14.32 -4.76
CA GLU A 56 3.29 -15.08 -3.53
C GLU A 56 4.61 -15.07 -2.76
N ASP A 57 4.50 -15.04 -1.45
CA ASP A 57 5.63 -15.13 -0.52
C ASP A 57 5.14 -15.77 0.79
N TRP A 58 6.06 -16.12 1.68
CA TRP A 58 5.73 -16.76 2.94
C TRP A 58 6.61 -16.24 4.08
N VAL A 59 6.10 -16.39 5.30
CA VAL A 59 6.83 -16.13 6.53
C VAL A 59 6.48 -17.20 7.56
N THR A 60 7.48 -17.70 8.29
CA THR A 60 7.26 -18.69 9.35
C THR A 60 6.89 -17.99 10.65
N LEU A 61 5.79 -18.41 11.28
CA LEU A 61 5.37 -17.90 12.59
C LEU A 61 6.13 -18.62 13.74
N PRO A 62 6.44 -17.92 14.87
CA PRO A 62 6.21 -16.48 15.07
C PRO A 62 7.20 -15.64 14.26
N ALA A 63 6.71 -14.62 13.60
CA ALA A 63 7.51 -13.64 12.87
C ALA A 63 7.39 -12.27 13.54
N SER A 64 8.44 -11.46 13.42
CA SER A 64 8.36 -10.08 13.87
C SER A 64 7.46 -9.26 12.95
N ASP A 65 6.83 -8.23 13.50
CA ASP A 65 6.03 -7.30 12.72
C ASP A 65 6.85 -6.69 11.56
N ASP A 66 8.13 -6.40 11.79
CA ASP A 66 9.04 -5.84 10.79
C ASP A 66 9.29 -6.82 9.63
N GLU A 67 9.45 -8.10 9.90
CA GLU A 67 9.63 -9.12 8.86
C GLU A 67 8.35 -9.27 8.03
N MET A 68 7.19 -9.38 8.68
CA MET A 68 5.91 -9.48 7.98
C MET A 68 5.66 -8.29 7.07
N ILE A 69 5.96 -7.10 7.57
CA ILE A 69 5.78 -5.86 6.84
C ILE A 69 6.75 -5.77 5.65
N ALA A 70 8.03 -6.08 5.86
CA ALA A 70 9.03 -6.04 4.79
C ALA A 70 8.65 -6.97 3.63
N ARG A 71 8.12 -8.17 3.92
CA ARG A 71 7.64 -9.11 2.91
C ARG A 71 6.37 -8.62 2.21
N ALA A 72 5.42 -8.07 2.97
CA ALA A 72 4.20 -7.51 2.40
C ALA A 72 4.52 -6.32 1.48
N GLU A 73 5.46 -5.45 1.84
CA GLU A 73 5.93 -4.36 0.97
C GLU A 73 6.62 -4.87 -0.29
N ALA A 74 7.45 -5.90 -0.18
CA ALA A 74 8.10 -6.51 -1.33
C ALA A 74 7.08 -7.14 -2.28
N LEU A 75 6.05 -7.80 -1.75
CA LEU A 75 4.92 -8.31 -2.53
C LEU A 75 4.11 -7.19 -3.18
N MET A 76 3.83 -6.12 -2.44
CA MET A 76 3.12 -4.95 -2.97
C MET A 76 3.87 -4.33 -4.14
N ARG A 77 5.18 -4.12 -4.03
CA ARG A 77 6.01 -3.60 -5.14
C ARG A 77 5.94 -4.52 -6.37
N ARG A 78 6.03 -5.85 -6.18
CA ARG A 78 5.89 -6.82 -7.27
C ARG A 78 4.49 -6.76 -7.90
N TRP A 79 3.45 -6.74 -7.09
CA TRP A 79 2.06 -6.64 -7.55
C TRP A 79 1.81 -5.37 -8.37
N LEU A 80 2.31 -4.24 -7.90
CA LEU A 80 2.24 -2.97 -8.63
C LEU A 80 3.00 -3.05 -9.96
N SER A 81 4.19 -3.68 -9.98
CA SER A 81 4.96 -3.89 -11.21
C SER A 81 4.24 -4.80 -12.21
N HIS A 82 3.51 -5.82 -11.72
CA HIS A 82 2.72 -6.71 -12.58
C HIS A 82 1.46 -6.05 -13.14
N ARG A 83 0.84 -5.16 -12.40
CA ARG A 83 -0.28 -4.35 -12.91
C ARG A 83 0.18 -3.28 -13.91
N HIS A 84 1.44 -2.94 -13.84
CA HIS A 84 2.09 -1.98 -14.71
C HIS A 84 3.41 -2.60 -15.23
N PRO A 85 3.35 -3.55 -16.19
CA PRO A 85 4.50 -4.33 -16.64
C PRO A 85 5.57 -3.50 -17.35
N GLU A 86 5.33 -2.24 -17.58
CA GLU A 86 6.30 -1.33 -18.17
C GLU A 86 6.96 -0.50 -17.08
N GLY A 87 8.29 -0.56 -17.00
CA GLY A 87 9.17 0.12 -16.03
C GLY A 87 8.99 1.64 -15.93
N PRO A 88 9.89 2.38 -15.26
CA PRO A 88 9.73 3.80 -15.02
C PRO A 88 9.46 4.55 -16.33
N PRO A 89 8.61 5.57 -16.29
CA PRO A 89 7.82 6.05 -17.41
C PRO A 89 8.61 6.99 -18.34
N ASP A 90 9.15 6.43 -19.41
CA ASP A 90 9.39 7.19 -20.65
C ASP A 90 8.48 6.67 -21.78
N VAL A 91 7.33 6.10 -21.44
CA VAL A 91 6.39 5.61 -22.45
C VAL A 91 5.46 6.74 -22.87
N PRO A 92 5.35 7.04 -24.18
CA PRO A 92 4.38 8.02 -24.69
C PRO A 92 2.95 7.60 -24.27
N GLY A 93 2.32 8.43 -23.43
CA GLY A 93 0.95 8.19 -22.95
C GLY A 93 0.81 7.93 -21.44
N ARG A 94 1.91 7.65 -20.72
CA ARG A 94 1.89 7.67 -19.23
C ARG A 94 2.08 9.09 -18.72
N PRO A 95 1.27 9.53 -17.73
CA PRO A 95 1.55 10.80 -17.06
C PRO A 95 2.96 10.74 -16.46
N GLY A 96 3.81 11.71 -16.75
CA GLY A 96 5.11 11.86 -16.07
C GLY A 96 4.92 11.90 -14.55
N VAL A 97 5.99 11.73 -13.78
CA VAL A 97 5.97 11.78 -12.30
C VAL A 97 5.10 12.95 -11.86
N PRO A 98 4.09 12.74 -10.96
CA PRO A 98 3.20 13.80 -10.54
C PRO A 98 4.01 14.95 -9.93
N GLN A 99 3.68 16.18 -10.28
CA GLN A 99 4.38 17.36 -9.82
C GLN A 99 3.44 18.24 -8.98
N LEU A 100 3.90 18.63 -7.81
CA LEU A 100 3.19 19.54 -6.94
C LEU A 100 3.94 20.89 -6.92
N ASP A 101 3.28 21.94 -7.37
CA ASP A 101 3.86 23.28 -7.35
C ASP A 101 3.83 23.93 -5.96
N SER A 102 4.38 25.14 -5.85
CA SER A 102 4.48 25.88 -4.59
C SER A 102 3.13 26.41 -4.09
N VAL A 103 2.15 26.54 -4.98
CA VAL A 103 0.81 27.05 -4.63
C VAL A 103 -0.20 25.92 -4.33
N GLY A 104 0.20 24.67 -4.46
CA GLY A 104 -0.63 23.51 -4.08
C GLY A 104 -1.35 22.83 -5.25
N VAL A 105 -1.00 23.13 -6.49
CA VAL A 105 -1.58 22.46 -7.65
C VAL A 105 -0.78 21.19 -7.97
N LEU A 106 -1.43 20.05 -7.86
CA LEU A 106 -0.89 18.74 -8.23
C LEU A 106 -1.24 18.44 -9.69
N ARG A 107 -0.23 18.17 -10.50
CA ARG A 107 -0.33 17.86 -11.93
C ARG A 107 0.14 16.44 -12.22
N SER A 108 -0.55 15.78 -13.13
CA SER A 108 -0.19 14.45 -13.64
C SER A 108 -0.59 14.38 -15.11
N GLY A 109 0.38 14.52 -16.01
CA GLY A 109 0.13 14.76 -17.42
C GLY A 109 -0.68 16.04 -17.64
N GLU A 110 -1.76 15.93 -18.40
CA GLU A 110 -2.67 17.07 -18.67
C GLU A 110 -3.70 17.33 -17.55
N ARG A 111 -3.77 16.43 -16.56
CA ARG A 111 -4.73 16.52 -15.46
C ARG A 111 -4.10 17.26 -14.27
N TRP A 112 -4.93 17.99 -13.56
CA TRP A 112 -4.51 18.70 -12.36
C TRP A 112 -5.62 18.78 -11.32
N VAL A 113 -5.23 19.01 -10.07
CA VAL A 113 -6.13 19.24 -8.94
C VAL A 113 -5.49 20.22 -7.97
N ASP A 114 -6.31 21.13 -7.41
CA ASP A 114 -5.91 22.02 -6.35
C ASP A 114 -6.03 21.32 -4.98
N LEU A 115 -4.97 21.43 -4.18
CA LEU A 115 -4.90 20.85 -2.85
C LEU A 115 -4.86 21.92 -1.78
N PRO A 116 -5.73 21.83 -0.75
CA PRO A 116 -5.64 22.69 0.43
C PRO A 116 -4.25 22.59 1.09
N PRO A 117 -3.79 23.63 1.80
CA PRO A 117 -2.41 23.73 2.29
C PRO A 117 -1.90 22.51 3.08
N THR A 118 -2.72 21.93 3.95
CA THR A 118 -2.35 20.73 4.71
C THR A 118 -2.24 19.50 3.81
N GLU A 119 -3.19 19.34 2.89
CA GLU A 119 -3.18 18.22 1.92
C GLU A 119 -2.01 18.35 0.95
N ALA A 120 -1.64 19.56 0.53
CA ALA A 120 -0.47 19.82 -0.30
C ALA A 120 0.84 19.46 0.43
N ARG A 121 0.97 19.80 1.73
CA ARG A 121 2.15 19.39 2.52
C ARG A 121 2.27 17.88 2.67
N LEU A 122 1.17 17.18 2.95
CA LEU A 122 1.14 15.71 3.02
C LEU A 122 1.48 15.09 1.66
N MET A 123 0.92 15.64 0.58
CA MET A 123 1.19 15.16 -0.77
C MET A 123 2.65 15.33 -1.16
N ARG A 124 3.29 16.44 -0.78
CA ARG A 124 4.72 16.66 -1.05
C ARG A 124 5.59 15.57 -0.46
N GLN A 125 5.36 15.21 0.82
CA GLN A 125 6.09 14.12 1.46
C GLN A 125 5.86 12.77 0.78
N LEU A 126 4.61 12.51 0.39
CA LEU A 126 4.27 11.26 -0.31
C LEU A 126 4.91 11.20 -1.71
N LEU A 127 5.04 12.35 -2.39
CA LEU A 127 5.71 12.45 -3.70
C LEU A 127 7.22 12.27 -3.58
N ASP A 128 7.86 12.86 -2.57
CA ASP A 128 9.29 12.71 -2.28
C ASP A 128 9.66 11.24 -2.01
N HIS A 129 8.68 10.46 -1.58
CA HIS A 129 8.79 9.02 -1.31
C HIS A 129 7.89 8.18 -2.22
N PHE A 130 7.68 8.61 -3.47
CA PHE A 130 6.80 7.90 -4.40
C PHE A 130 7.18 6.41 -4.51
N GLY A 131 6.20 5.50 -4.33
CA GLY A 131 6.41 4.05 -4.31
C GLY A 131 7.06 3.51 -3.04
N ARG A 132 7.26 4.35 -2.00
CA ARG A 132 7.80 3.96 -0.69
C ARG A 132 6.87 4.40 0.44
N SER A 133 6.97 3.73 1.58
CA SER A 133 6.20 4.08 2.78
C SER A 133 6.73 5.34 3.45
N VAL A 134 5.81 6.20 3.89
CA VAL A 134 6.07 7.33 4.77
C VAL A 134 5.36 7.07 6.09
N SER A 135 6.08 7.16 7.20
CA SER A 135 5.53 6.87 8.51
C SER A 135 4.46 7.87 8.93
N ILE A 136 3.60 7.46 9.87
CA ILE A 136 2.59 8.35 10.45
C ILE A 136 3.25 9.57 11.11
N GLU A 137 4.38 9.36 11.78
CA GLU A 137 5.12 10.41 12.48
C GLU A 137 5.69 11.44 11.51
N GLU A 138 6.32 11.00 10.43
CA GLU A 138 6.82 11.87 9.37
C GLU A 138 5.69 12.68 8.74
N LEU A 139 4.58 12.03 8.38
CA LEU A 139 3.41 12.71 7.82
C LEU A 139 2.81 13.75 8.77
N LEU A 140 2.72 13.43 10.06
CA LEU A 140 2.24 14.39 11.06
C LEU A 140 3.21 15.58 11.19
N ALA A 141 4.51 15.32 11.25
CA ALA A 141 5.52 16.36 11.34
C ALA A 141 5.48 17.31 10.14
N GLY A 142 5.46 16.79 8.93
CA GLY A 142 5.48 17.63 7.74
C GLY A 142 4.14 18.24 7.37
N GLY A 143 3.02 17.58 7.72
CA GLY A 143 1.68 18.11 7.46
C GLY A 143 1.32 19.30 8.36
N TRP A 144 1.80 19.33 9.60
CA TRP A 144 1.40 20.33 10.62
C TRP A 144 2.55 21.01 11.35
N GLY A 145 3.80 20.62 11.09
CA GLY A 145 4.95 21.18 11.82
C GLY A 145 4.86 20.87 13.31
N ASP A 146 5.02 21.91 14.14
CA ASP A 146 5.00 21.80 15.61
C ASP A 146 3.60 21.49 16.17
N SER A 147 2.54 21.84 15.44
CA SER A 147 1.16 21.52 15.82
C SER A 147 0.79 20.11 15.38
N ARG A 148 1.18 19.10 16.15
CA ARG A 148 0.92 17.67 15.84
C ARG A 148 -0.48 17.26 16.29
N PRO A 149 -1.47 17.22 15.38
CA PRO A 149 -2.78 16.68 15.72
C PRO A 149 -2.69 15.17 15.90
N GLY A 150 -3.71 14.58 16.49
CA GLY A 150 -3.81 13.12 16.59
C GLY A 150 -3.92 12.44 15.21
N VAL A 151 -3.62 11.14 15.18
CA VAL A 151 -3.68 10.29 13.96
C VAL A 151 -5.05 10.33 13.27
N GLY A 152 -6.11 10.62 14.00
CA GLY A 152 -7.46 10.81 13.45
C GLY A 152 -7.53 11.93 12.40
N ALA A 153 -6.87 13.05 12.65
CA ALA A 153 -6.83 14.17 11.70
C ALA A 153 -6.09 13.78 10.42
N LEU A 154 -4.96 13.06 10.53
CA LEU A 154 -4.22 12.54 9.39
C LEU A 154 -5.12 11.64 8.51
N ARG A 155 -5.86 10.70 9.13
CA ARG A 155 -6.77 9.80 8.40
C ARG A 155 -7.83 10.57 7.61
N VAL A 156 -8.39 11.64 8.17
CA VAL A 156 -9.38 12.48 7.48
C VAL A 156 -8.76 13.16 6.26
N HIS A 157 -7.55 13.72 6.38
CA HIS A 157 -6.87 14.36 5.26
C HIS A 157 -6.43 13.34 4.19
N VAL A 158 -5.97 12.17 4.57
CA VAL A 158 -5.67 11.08 3.62
C VAL A 158 -6.93 10.65 2.87
N LEU A 159 -8.08 10.53 3.55
CA LEU A 159 -9.35 10.21 2.87
C LEU A 159 -9.75 11.29 1.85
N ARG A 160 -9.58 12.57 2.19
CA ARG A 160 -9.84 13.68 1.26
C ARG A 160 -8.86 13.66 0.07
N LEU A 161 -7.58 13.44 0.33
CA LEU A 161 -6.56 13.28 -0.72
C LEU A 161 -6.94 12.17 -1.69
N ARG A 162 -7.26 10.97 -1.21
CA ARG A 162 -7.68 9.84 -2.05
C ARG A 162 -8.79 10.21 -3.01
N ARG A 163 -9.80 10.93 -2.54
CA ARG A 163 -10.94 11.38 -3.39
C ARG A 163 -10.50 12.38 -4.47
N ARG A 164 -9.55 13.27 -4.15
CA ARG A 164 -9.08 14.30 -5.08
C ARG A 164 -8.14 13.72 -6.15
N ILE A 165 -7.19 12.87 -5.74
CA ILE A 165 -6.13 12.39 -6.61
C ILE A 165 -6.53 11.20 -7.48
N GLY A 166 -7.63 10.53 -7.18
CA GLY A 166 -8.11 9.38 -7.98
C GLY A 166 -8.28 9.71 -9.46
N ALA A 167 -8.75 10.92 -9.77
CA ALA A 167 -8.88 11.39 -11.15
C ALA A 167 -7.53 11.57 -11.87
N LEU A 168 -6.43 11.66 -11.13
CA LEU A 168 -5.06 11.76 -11.66
C LEU A 168 -4.41 10.38 -11.87
N GLY A 169 -5.11 9.28 -11.59
CA GLY A 169 -4.56 7.94 -11.64
C GLY A 169 -3.60 7.63 -10.48
N LEU A 170 -3.78 8.30 -9.34
CA LEU A 170 -2.95 8.13 -8.13
C LEU A 170 -3.76 7.48 -7.01
N SER A 171 -3.09 6.62 -6.24
CA SER A 171 -3.64 5.96 -5.06
C SER A 171 -2.74 6.10 -3.83
N ILE A 172 -3.34 6.32 -2.67
CA ILE A 172 -2.65 6.27 -1.39
C ILE A 172 -3.06 5.00 -0.66
N HIS A 173 -2.09 4.13 -0.38
CA HIS A 173 -2.29 2.88 0.36
C HIS A 173 -1.93 3.08 1.83
N ALA A 174 -2.76 2.51 2.72
CA ALA A 174 -2.44 2.45 4.14
C ALA A 174 -1.63 1.17 4.40
N LEU A 175 -0.46 1.32 5.02
CA LEU A 175 0.38 0.20 5.43
C LEU A 175 0.28 0.05 6.96
N PRO A 176 -0.21 -1.09 7.47
CA PRO A 176 -0.35 -1.30 8.91
C PRO A 176 0.95 -1.00 9.65
N ARG A 177 0.87 -0.18 10.70
CA ARG A 177 1.98 0.24 11.56
C ARG A 177 3.13 1.01 10.88
N ARG A 178 3.12 1.16 9.53
CA ARG A 178 4.16 1.87 8.77
C ARG A 178 3.73 3.21 8.23
N GLY A 179 2.45 3.46 8.07
CA GLY A 179 1.95 4.74 7.56
C GLY A 179 1.27 4.62 6.21
N TYR A 180 1.72 5.39 5.22
CA TYR A 180 1.07 5.48 3.92
C TYR A 180 2.07 5.45 2.78
N MET A 181 1.63 5.00 1.61
CA MET A 181 2.43 4.94 0.39
C MET A 181 1.60 5.49 -0.78
N LEU A 182 2.21 6.33 -1.60
CA LEU A 182 1.63 6.87 -2.82
C LEU A 182 2.12 6.07 -4.03
N THR A 183 1.20 5.66 -4.90
CA THR A 183 1.49 4.91 -6.13
C THR A 183 0.59 5.36 -7.27
N TRP A 184 0.84 4.84 -8.46
CA TRP A 184 -0.16 4.83 -9.53
C TRP A 184 -1.31 3.89 -9.19
N SER A 185 -2.54 4.22 -9.64
CA SER A 185 -3.74 3.39 -9.46
C SER A 185 -3.76 2.21 -10.41
#